data_5197481d51d0a90aab930a1c744905af
#
_entry.id   5197481d51d0a90aab930a1c744905af
#
_cell.length_a   1.000
_cell.length_b   1.000
_cell.length_c   1.000
_cell.angle_alpha   90.00
_cell.angle_beta   90.00
_cell.angle_gamma   90.00
#
_symmetry.space_group_name_H-M   'P 1'
#
loop_
_entity.id
_entity.type
_entity.pdbx_description
1 polymer ?
#
loop_
_entity_poly.entity_id
_entity_poly.type
_entity_poly.pdbx_seq_one_letter_code
_entity_poly.pdbx_strand_id
1 'polypeptide(L)'
;MVADVPLWRGLLDDARRRFPELVTEQIWRRRHRLIDTLADWHAVKDRLPSTLAHDDFNQRNVGFRSQATTRDIVVLDWELVECNTAQRDLVEMLTFALLPTADRPRVDRHVEAHRLALVAAGASTDVDRDSWIEGFRCELKIEAINRVALQLLFAAQFPMAYVARINATIERLLDLYE
;
A
#
# COMPACT_ATOMS: atom_id res chain seq x y z
N MET A 1 -11.59 -3.97 -9.47
CA MET A 1 -11.70 -2.68 -8.72
C MET A 1 -12.69 -1.68 -9.33
N VAL A 2 -12.62 -1.36 -10.62
CA VAL A 2 -13.54 -0.34 -11.22
C VAL A 2 -15.01 -0.73 -11.07
N ALA A 3 -15.36 -2.02 -11.25
CA ALA A 3 -16.69 -2.53 -11.05
C ALA A 3 -17.21 -2.41 -9.59
N ASP A 4 -16.30 -2.25 -8.64
CA ASP A 4 -16.61 -2.25 -7.20
C ASP A 4 -16.67 -0.83 -6.60
N VAL A 5 -16.67 0.20 -7.43
CA VAL A 5 -16.77 1.61 -6.98
C VAL A 5 -17.92 1.84 -5.98
N PRO A 6 -19.15 1.29 -6.19
CA PRO A 6 -20.21 1.45 -5.20
C PRO A 6 -19.88 0.83 -3.83
N LEU A 7 -19.17 -0.30 -3.82
CA LEU A 7 -18.71 -0.96 -2.58
C LEU A 7 -17.69 -0.06 -1.85
N TRP A 8 -16.69 0.44 -2.56
CA TRP A 8 -15.66 1.30 -1.94
C TRP A 8 -16.23 2.58 -1.36
N ARG A 9 -17.19 3.21 -2.04
CA ARG A 9 -17.92 4.36 -1.49
C ARG A 9 -18.69 4.00 -0.23
N GLY A 10 -19.44 2.90 -0.27
CA GLY A 10 -20.22 2.44 0.88
C GLY A 10 -19.36 2.12 2.10
N LEU A 11 -18.21 1.47 1.90
CA LEU A 11 -17.25 1.16 2.97
C LEU A 11 -16.62 2.43 3.56
N LEU A 12 -16.28 3.41 2.72
CA LEU A 12 -15.72 4.68 3.16
C LEU A 12 -16.73 5.50 3.98
N ASP A 13 -17.98 5.53 3.53
CA ASP A 13 -19.07 6.22 4.24
C ASP A 13 -19.39 5.54 5.59
N ASP A 14 -19.36 4.22 5.62
CA ASP A 14 -19.53 3.46 6.87
C ASP A 14 -18.36 3.71 7.82
N ALA A 15 -17.12 3.66 7.32
CA ALA A 15 -15.93 3.94 8.11
C ALA A 15 -15.97 5.35 8.72
N ARG A 16 -16.42 6.36 7.96
CA ARG A 16 -16.58 7.73 8.47
C ARG A 16 -17.62 7.81 9.59
N ARG A 17 -18.74 7.10 9.47
CA ARG A 17 -19.77 7.09 10.53
C ARG A 17 -19.28 6.45 11.82
N ARG A 18 -18.47 5.38 11.71
CA ARG A 18 -17.99 4.60 12.86
C ARG A 18 -16.74 5.20 13.50
N PHE A 19 -15.88 5.80 12.71
CA PHE A 19 -14.56 6.29 13.11
C PHE A 19 -14.32 7.71 12.59
N PRO A 20 -15.16 8.70 13.00
CA PRO A 20 -15.05 10.08 12.51
C PRO A 20 -13.71 10.73 12.87
N GLU A 21 -13.03 10.26 13.92
CA GLU A 21 -11.71 10.69 14.34
C GLU A 21 -10.58 10.17 13.41
N LEU A 22 -10.79 9.03 12.77
CA LEU A 22 -9.84 8.43 11.82
C LEU A 22 -10.15 8.81 10.37
N VAL A 23 -11.42 9.00 10.05
CA VAL A 23 -11.88 9.39 8.72
C VAL A 23 -12.51 10.78 8.79
N THR A 24 -11.65 11.78 8.97
CA THR A 24 -12.06 13.20 9.00
C THR A 24 -12.70 13.63 7.68
N GLU A 25 -13.37 14.77 7.66
CA GLU A 25 -13.96 15.36 6.43
C GLU A 25 -12.93 15.46 5.30
N GLN A 26 -11.69 15.87 5.62
CA GLN A 26 -10.62 16.02 4.65
C GLN A 26 -10.22 14.66 4.03
N ILE A 27 -10.02 13.65 4.87
CA ILE A 27 -9.67 12.28 4.47
C ILE A 27 -10.81 11.68 3.63
N TRP A 28 -12.03 11.84 4.08
CA TRP A 28 -13.21 11.35 3.38
C TRP A 28 -13.33 11.95 1.97
N ARG A 29 -13.21 13.30 1.84
CA ARG A 29 -13.23 13.96 0.53
C ARG A 29 -12.09 13.53 -0.39
N ARG A 30 -10.87 13.36 0.17
CA ARG A 30 -9.73 12.87 -0.60
C ARG A 30 -10.00 11.48 -1.16
N ARG A 31 -10.40 10.54 -0.33
CA ARG A 31 -10.66 9.15 -0.75
C ARG A 31 -11.84 9.05 -1.73
N HIS A 32 -12.88 9.85 -1.56
CA HIS A 32 -13.93 9.95 -2.57
C HIS A 32 -13.39 10.39 -3.93
N ARG A 33 -12.53 11.42 -3.99
CA ARG A 33 -11.89 11.82 -5.26
C ARG A 33 -11.04 10.69 -5.86
N LEU A 34 -10.29 9.95 -5.04
CA LEU A 34 -9.53 8.79 -5.53
C LEU A 34 -10.46 7.73 -6.13
N ILE A 35 -11.60 7.46 -5.49
CA ILE A 35 -12.61 6.52 -6.00
C ILE A 35 -13.26 7.05 -7.27
N ASP A 36 -13.58 8.34 -7.34
CA ASP A 36 -14.22 8.97 -8.51
C ASP A 36 -13.32 8.96 -9.75
N THR A 37 -12.00 9.07 -9.55
CA THR A 37 -10.99 9.04 -10.62
C THR A 37 -10.31 7.67 -10.77
N LEU A 38 -10.86 6.62 -10.15
CA LEU A 38 -10.26 5.30 -10.11
C LEU A 38 -9.97 4.74 -11.52
N ALA A 39 -10.90 4.90 -12.46
CA ALA A 39 -10.72 4.39 -13.81
C ALA A 39 -9.50 4.98 -14.51
N ASP A 40 -9.20 6.27 -14.28
CA ASP A 40 -8.11 6.98 -14.95
C ASP A 40 -6.75 6.46 -14.45
N TRP A 41 -6.52 6.47 -13.14
CA TRP A 41 -5.23 6.06 -12.59
C TRP A 41 -5.06 4.54 -12.53
N HIS A 42 -6.13 3.75 -12.48
CA HIS A 42 -6.06 2.29 -12.60
C HIS A 42 -5.62 1.87 -14.01
N ALA A 43 -6.09 2.57 -15.04
CA ALA A 43 -5.61 2.36 -16.40
C ALA A 43 -4.10 2.62 -16.57
N VAL A 44 -3.50 3.49 -15.74
CA VAL A 44 -2.04 3.64 -15.68
C VAL A 44 -1.40 2.39 -15.08
N LYS A 45 -1.93 1.91 -13.95
CA LYS A 45 -1.45 0.68 -13.31
C LYS A 45 -1.46 -0.52 -14.26
N ASP A 46 -2.54 -0.70 -15.03
CA ASP A 46 -2.72 -1.83 -15.95
C ASP A 46 -1.64 -1.90 -17.06
N ARG A 47 -0.90 -0.81 -17.30
CA ARG A 47 0.22 -0.76 -18.24
C ARG A 47 1.59 -1.03 -17.62
N LEU A 48 1.65 -1.11 -16.29
CA LEU A 48 2.91 -1.36 -15.58
C LEU A 48 3.26 -2.86 -15.59
N PRO A 49 4.55 -3.19 -15.55
CA PRO A 49 4.98 -4.58 -15.42
C PRO A 49 4.42 -5.23 -14.15
N SER A 50 3.89 -6.44 -14.30
CA SER A 50 3.44 -7.25 -13.18
C SER A 50 4.46 -8.32 -12.80
N THR A 51 4.45 -8.71 -11.55
CA THR A 51 5.23 -9.81 -10.99
C THR A 51 4.38 -10.58 -10.00
N LEU A 52 4.95 -11.63 -9.42
CA LEU A 52 4.32 -12.30 -8.29
C LEU A 52 4.45 -11.40 -7.06
N ALA A 53 3.32 -10.92 -6.55
CA ALA A 53 3.22 -10.14 -5.33
C ALA A 53 2.67 -10.99 -4.19
N HIS A 54 3.14 -10.76 -2.98
CA HIS A 54 2.69 -11.44 -1.78
C HIS A 54 1.27 -11.03 -1.35
N ASP A 55 0.93 -9.77 -1.61
CA ASP A 55 -0.35 -9.11 -1.32
C ASP A 55 -0.81 -9.07 0.15
N ASP A 56 0.09 -9.42 1.07
CA ASP A 56 0.01 -9.18 2.52
C ASP A 56 1.43 -9.01 3.10
N PHE A 57 2.29 -8.26 2.35
CA PHE A 57 3.70 -8.11 2.69
C PHE A 57 3.93 -7.05 3.76
N ASN A 58 3.79 -7.47 5.00
CA ASN A 58 4.03 -6.61 6.16
C ASN A 58 4.95 -7.29 7.19
N GLN A 59 5.38 -6.55 8.20
CA GLN A 59 6.36 -7.02 9.18
C GLN A 59 5.92 -8.26 9.99
N ARG A 60 4.64 -8.61 10.02
CA ARG A 60 4.14 -9.81 10.72
C ARG A 60 4.44 -11.08 9.92
N ASN A 61 4.52 -10.94 8.60
CA ASN A 61 4.77 -12.03 7.66
C ASN A 61 6.26 -12.14 7.29
N VAL A 62 7.15 -11.40 7.96
CA VAL A 62 8.60 -11.43 7.76
C VAL A 62 9.28 -11.94 9.01
N GLY A 63 10.04 -13.02 8.86
CA GLY A 63 10.86 -13.62 9.90
C GLY A 63 12.34 -13.62 9.54
N PHE A 64 13.17 -13.96 10.52
CA PHE A 64 14.61 -14.13 10.34
C PHE A 64 15.01 -15.52 10.76
N ARG A 65 15.68 -16.24 9.87
CA ARG A 65 16.31 -17.51 10.20
C ARG A 65 17.81 -17.26 10.39
N SER A 66 18.29 -17.47 11.62
CA SER A 66 19.71 -17.38 11.92
C SER A 66 20.40 -18.69 11.56
N GLN A 67 21.44 -18.63 10.77
CA GLN A 67 22.44 -19.68 10.57
C GLN A 67 23.74 -19.23 11.22
N ALA A 68 24.71 -20.13 11.37
CA ALA A 68 25.94 -19.85 12.12
C ALA A 68 26.67 -18.55 11.69
N THR A 69 26.59 -18.20 10.40
CA THR A 69 27.30 -17.03 9.82
C THR A 69 26.39 -16.08 9.03
N THR A 70 25.12 -16.43 8.80
CA THR A 70 24.19 -15.64 7.98
C THR A 70 22.85 -15.47 8.67
N ARG A 71 22.15 -14.40 8.29
CA ARG A 71 20.73 -14.22 8.62
C ARG A 71 19.95 -14.19 7.31
N ASP A 72 19.06 -15.15 7.16
CA ASP A 72 18.16 -15.19 6.02
C ASP A 72 16.82 -14.52 6.39
N ILE A 73 16.27 -13.76 5.47
CA ILE A 73 14.89 -13.28 5.57
C ILE A 73 13.99 -14.43 5.09
N VAL A 74 12.96 -14.70 5.86
CA VAL A 74 11.93 -15.68 5.52
C VAL A 74 10.59 -14.94 5.42
N VAL A 75 9.94 -15.08 4.30
CA VAL A 75 8.60 -14.52 4.07
C VAL A 75 7.59 -15.65 4.24
N LEU A 76 6.57 -15.42 5.06
CA LEU A 76 5.55 -16.38 5.48
C LEU A 76 4.20 -15.94 4.94
N ASP A 77 3.24 -16.86 4.95
CA ASP A 77 1.82 -16.56 4.68
C ASP A 77 1.53 -16.05 3.26
N TRP A 78 1.88 -16.86 2.29
CA TRP A 78 1.69 -16.60 0.84
C TRP A 78 0.27 -16.89 0.33
N GLU A 79 -0.73 -16.95 1.20
CA GLU A 79 -2.09 -17.36 0.81
C GLU A 79 -2.79 -16.36 -0.12
N LEU A 80 -2.38 -15.08 -0.10
CA LEU A 80 -2.96 -14.03 -0.94
C LEU A 80 -2.13 -13.71 -2.19
N VAL A 81 -1.13 -14.55 -2.50
CA VAL A 81 -0.24 -14.32 -3.63
C VAL A 81 -0.99 -14.16 -4.95
N GLU A 82 -0.68 -13.09 -5.68
CA GLU A 82 -1.27 -12.80 -6.98
C GLU A 82 -0.27 -12.17 -7.97
N CYS A 83 -0.66 -12.08 -9.25
CA CYS A 83 0.07 -11.26 -10.23
C CYS A 83 -0.33 -9.79 -10.06
N ASN A 84 0.61 -8.96 -9.63
CA ASN A 84 0.38 -7.54 -9.38
C ASN A 84 1.65 -6.74 -9.70
N THR A 85 1.59 -5.41 -9.63
CA THR A 85 2.79 -4.59 -9.73
C THR A 85 3.70 -4.86 -8.54
N ALA A 86 5.02 -4.81 -8.76
CA ALA A 86 6.00 -5.05 -7.70
C ALA A 86 5.88 -4.04 -6.53
N GLN A 87 5.35 -2.85 -6.80
CA GLN A 87 5.16 -1.80 -5.80
C GLN A 87 4.06 -2.12 -4.78
N ARG A 88 3.20 -3.11 -5.06
CA ARG A 88 2.14 -3.54 -4.15
C ARG A 88 2.69 -3.91 -2.77
N ASP A 89 3.66 -4.81 -2.74
CA ASP A 89 4.29 -5.27 -1.51
C ASP A 89 5.09 -4.16 -0.81
N LEU A 90 5.75 -3.30 -1.59
CA LEU A 90 6.46 -2.15 -1.03
C LEU A 90 5.54 -1.19 -0.30
N VAL A 91 4.40 -0.84 -0.90
CA VAL A 91 3.42 0.08 -0.30
C VAL A 91 2.91 -0.49 1.01
N GLU A 92 2.52 -1.75 1.05
CA GLU A 92 2.03 -2.37 2.28
C GLU A 92 3.11 -2.40 3.36
N MET A 93 4.33 -2.85 3.02
CA MET A 93 5.45 -2.85 3.97
C MET A 93 5.72 -1.45 4.54
N LEU A 94 5.76 -0.42 3.70
CA LEU A 94 6.03 0.96 4.16
C LEU A 94 4.89 1.49 5.04
N THR A 95 3.65 1.17 4.72
CA THR A 95 2.48 1.56 5.50
C THR A 95 2.52 0.99 6.92
N PHE A 96 2.99 -0.26 7.06
CA PHE A 96 3.13 -0.91 8.36
C PHE A 96 4.42 -0.54 9.10
N ALA A 97 5.52 -0.27 8.39
CA ALA A 97 6.83 -0.04 8.98
C ALA A 97 7.14 1.44 9.29
N LEU A 98 6.56 2.37 8.55
CA LEU A 98 6.82 3.80 8.76
C LEU A 98 5.88 4.40 9.80
N LEU A 99 6.28 5.58 10.29
CA LEU A 99 5.46 6.44 11.13
C LEU A 99 4.83 7.57 10.28
N PRO A 100 3.73 8.17 10.74
CA PRO A 100 3.09 9.33 10.08
C PRO A 100 3.99 10.57 9.96
N THR A 101 5.19 10.54 10.58
CA THR A 101 6.21 11.60 10.51
C THR A 101 7.26 11.36 9.42
N ALA A 102 7.10 10.32 8.59
CA ALA A 102 8.04 10.05 7.51
C ALA A 102 8.13 11.24 6.54
N ASP A 103 9.36 11.52 6.10
CA ASP A 103 9.64 12.56 5.11
C ASP A 103 9.82 11.96 3.71
N ARG A 104 9.69 12.80 2.69
CA ARG A 104 9.83 12.40 1.29
C ARG A 104 11.19 11.74 0.98
N PRO A 105 12.35 12.31 1.40
CA PRO A 105 13.65 11.70 1.15
C PRO A 105 13.80 10.30 1.74
N ARG A 106 13.20 10.04 2.90
CA ARG A 106 13.22 8.70 3.51
C ARG A 106 12.42 7.70 2.68
N VAL A 107 11.22 8.07 2.25
CA VAL A 107 10.38 7.20 1.44
C VAL A 107 11.02 6.96 0.06
N ASP A 108 11.53 8.00 -0.59
CA ASP A 108 12.21 7.90 -1.89
C ASP A 108 13.40 6.93 -1.84
N ARG A 109 14.16 6.87 -0.74
CA ARG A 109 15.24 5.88 -0.58
C ARG A 109 14.72 4.45 -0.58
N HIS A 110 13.59 4.17 0.06
CA HIS A 110 12.99 2.83 0.04
C HIS A 110 12.45 2.46 -1.34
N VAL A 111 11.77 3.40 -2.00
CA VAL A 111 11.23 3.20 -3.34
C VAL A 111 12.34 2.89 -4.33
N GLU A 112 13.44 3.65 -4.30
CA GLU A 112 14.60 3.44 -5.18
C GLU A 112 15.37 2.16 -4.84
N ALA A 113 15.58 1.87 -3.56
CA ALA A 113 16.23 0.63 -3.13
C ALA A 113 15.47 -0.61 -3.60
N HIS A 114 14.14 -0.58 -3.55
CA HIS A 114 13.29 -1.65 -4.05
C HIS A 114 13.43 -1.83 -5.58
N ARG A 115 13.40 -0.74 -6.35
CA ARG A 115 13.63 -0.76 -7.79
C ARG A 115 14.97 -1.40 -8.12
N LEU A 116 16.05 -0.92 -7.48
CA LEU A 116 17.41 -1.41 -7.71
C LEU A 116 17.57 -2.88 -7.32
N ALA A 117 16.93 -3.32 -6.24
CA ALA A 117 16.97 -4.73 -5.82
C ALA A 117 16.33 -5.66 -6.85
N LEU A 118 15.20 -5.26 -7.45
CA LEU A 118 14.55 -6.03 -8.51
C LEU A 118 15.37 -6.08 -9.78
N VAL A 119 15.99 -4.96 -10.18
CA VAL A 119 16.93 -4.93 -11.31
C VAL A 119 18.10 -5.89 -11.05
N ALA A 120 18.68 -5.86 -9.86
CA ALA A 120 19.78 -6.76 -9.47
C ALA A 120 19.36 -8.23 -9.44
N ALA A 121 18.10 -8.52 -9.15
CA ALA A 121 17.54 -9.87 -9.19
C ALA A 121 17.17 -10.35 -10.61
N GLY A 122 17.44 -9.56 -11.65
CA GLY A 122 17.23 -9.94 -13.04
C GLY A 122 15.85 -9.53 -13.59
N ALA A 123 15.09 -8.68 -12.90
CA ALA A 123 13.93 -8.06 -13.49
C ALA A 123 14.34 -7.20 -14.70
N SER A 124 13.44 -7.04 -15.68
CA SER A 124 13.71 -6.20 -16.85
C SER A 124 14.22 -4.82 -16.43
N THR A 125 15.32 -4.38 -17.05
CA THR A 125 15.95 -3.09 -16.77
C THR A 125 15.17 -1.90 -17.34
N ASP A 126 14.10 -2.15 -18.09
CA ASP A 126 13.33 -1.14 -18.80
C ASP A 126 12.35 -0.34 -17.92
N VAL A 127 12.28 -0.64 -16.63
CA VAL A 127 11.45 0.14 -15.72
C VAL A 127 12.25 1.35 -15.24
N ASP A 128 12.05 2.47 -15.92
CA ASP A 128 12.62 3.75 -15.50
C ASP A 128 12.09 4.19 -14.13
N ARG A 129 12.78 5.14 -13.53
CA ARG A 129 12.46 5.63 -12.18
C ARG A 129 11.07 6.29 -12.12
N ASP A 130 10.67 7.01 -13.15
CA ASP A 130 9.40 7.76 -13.13
C ASP A 130 8.22 6.79 -13.23
N SER A 131 8.28 5.80 -14.11
CA SER A 131 7.32 4.71 -14.18
C SER A 131 7.24 3.93 -12.86
N TRP A 132 8.38 3.73 -12.17
CA TRP A 132 8.42 3.08 -10.87
C TRP A 132 7.68 3.88 -9.79
N ILE A 133 7.92 5.19 -9.76
CA ILE A 133 7.22 6.10 -8.83
C ILE A 133 5.73 6.16 -9.16
N GLU A 134 5.35 6.13 -10.42
CA GLU A 134 3.94 6.11 -10.80
C GLU A 134 3.25 4.83 -10.35
N GLY A 135 3.90 3.68 -10.48
CA GLY A 135 3.41 2.42 -9.90
C GLY A 135 3.22 2.50 -8.39
N PHE A 136 4.19 3.07 -7.68
CA PHE A 136 4.08 3.31 -6.25
C PHE A 136 2.88 4.21 -5.89
N ARG A 137 2.63 5.27 -6.67
CA ARG A 137 1.46 6.15 -6.48
C ARG A 137 0.14 5.41 -6.71
N CYS A 138 0.06 4.59 -7.75
CA CYS A 138 -1.15 3.81 -8.02
C CYS A 138 -1.45 2.83 -6.88
N GLU A 139 -0.44 2.09 -6.42
CA GLU A 139 -0.61 1.15 -5.31
C GLU A 139 -0.95 1.84 -4.00
N LEU A 140 -0.40 3.02 -3.74
CA LEU A 140 -0.74 3.82 -2.57
C LEU A 140 -2.22 4.26 -2.57
N LYS A 141 -2.77 4.61 -3.73
CA LYS A 141 -4.19 4.92 -3.89
C LYS A 141 -5.06 3.68 -3.64
N ILE A 142 -4.64 2.52 -4.15
CA ILE A 142 -5.33 1.24 -3.90
C ILE A 142 -5.32 0.92 -2.40
N GLU A 143 -4.19 1.04 -1.75
CA GLU A 143 -4.06 0.81 -0.31
C GLU A 143 -5.01 1.70 0.49
N ALA A 144 -5.10 3.00 0.14
CA ALA A 144 -5.97 3.96 0.81
C ALA A 144 -7.46 3.63 0.63
N ILE A 145 -7.88 3.11 -0.52
CA ILE A 145 -9.28 2.81 -0.83
C ILE A 145 -9.66 1.43 -0.29
N ASN A 146 -8.85 0.41 -0.58
CA ASN A 146 -9.17 -0.98 -0.31
C ASN A 146 -8.76 -1.41 1.10
N ARG A 147 -7.45 -1.51 1.36
CA ARG A 147 -6.93 -2.11 2.59
C ARG A 147 -7.35 -1.35 3.84
N VAL A 148 -7.24 -0.03 3.82
CA VAL A 148 -7.63 0.78 4.99
C VAL A 148 -9.14 0.70 5.24
N ALA A 149 -9.97 0.65 4.21
CA ALA A 149 -11.41 0.47 4.39
C ALA A 149 -11.74 -0.88 5.03
N LEU A 150 -11.10 -1.95 4.58
CA LEU A 150 -11.25 -3.28 5.18
C LEU A 150 -10.74 -3.33 6.62
N GLN A 151 -9.58 -2.74 6.90
CA GLN A 151 -9.04 -2.67 8.26
C GLN A 151 -9.97 -1.91 9.21
N LEU A 152 -10.58 -0.81 8.76
CA LEU A 152 -11.57 -0.07 9.55
C LEU A 152 -12.85 -0.89 9.77
N LEU A 153 -13.29 -1.66 8.77
CA LEU A 153 -14.42 -2.58 8.93
C LEU A 153 -14.12 -3.65 9.98
N PHE A 154 -12.95 -4.26 9.95
CA PHE A 154 -12.53 -5.24 10.97
C PHE A 154 -12.35 -4.60 12.35
N ALA A 155 -11.82 -3.38 12.41
CA ALA A 155 -11.66 -2.65 13.68
C ALA A 155 -13.00 -2.35 14.36
N ALA A 156 -14.10 -2.32 13.62
CA ALA A 156 -15.45 -2.21 14.18
C ALA A 156 -15.89 -3.47 14.96
N GLN A 157 -15.25 -4.60 14.71
CA GLN A 157 -15.57 -5.88 15.38
C GLN A 157 -14.48 -6.31 16.37
N PHE A 158 -13.24 -5.95 16.13
CA PHE A 158 -12.09 -6.39 16.91
C PHE A 158 -11.18 -5.22 17.27
N PRO A 159 -10.65 -5.14 18.50
CA PRO A 159 -9.69 -4.11 18.89
C PRO A 159 -8.41 -4.20 18.02
N MET A 160 -8.16 -3.20 17.20
CA MET A 160 -7.00 -3.15 16.31
C MET A 160 -6.21 -1.84 16.54
N ALA A 161 -5.41 -1.81 17.61
CA ALA A 161 -4.69 -0.61 18.07
C ALA A 161 -3.77 0.03 16.98
N TYR A 162 -3.34 -0.75 15.99
CA TYR A 162 -2.46 -0.25 14.92
C TYR A 162 -3.20 0.49 13.81
N VAL A 163 -4.52 0.35 13.66
CA VAL A 163 -5.29 0.87 12.52
C VAL A 163 -5.19 2.41 12.43
N ALA A 164 -5.28 3.10 13.56
CA ALA A 164 -5.13 4.56 13.59
C ALA A 164 -3.77 5.01 13.04
N ARG A 165 -2.68 4.33 13.43
CA ARG A 165 -1.34 4.63 12.95
C ARG A 165 -1.19 4.34 11.45
N ILE A 166 -1.68 3.20 10.98
CA ILE A 166 -1.62 2.84 9.56
C ILE A 166 -2.40 3.85 8.73
N ASN A 167 -3.62 4.20 9.15
CA ASN A 167 -4.44 5.19 8.48
C ASN A 167 -3.72 6.55 8.37
N ALA A 168 -3.12 7.03 9.47
CA ALA A 168 -2.35 8.26 9.47
C ALA A 168 -1.08 8.17 8.60
N THR A 169 -0.42 7.00 8.55
CA THR A 169 0.76 6.79 7.69
C THR A 169 0.37 6.86 6.20
N ILE A 170 -0.73 6.23 5.80
CA ILE A 170 -1.24 6.29 4.42
C ILE A 170 -1.55 7.73 4.03
N GLU A 171 -2.26 8.49 4.87
CA GLU A 171 -2.54 9.91 4.58
C GLU A 171 -1.25 10.72 4.40
N ARG A 172 -0.25 10.46 5.24
CA ARG A 172 1.06 11.09 5.11
C ARG A 172 1.76 10.73 3.80
N LEU A 173 1.72 9.46 3.40
CA LEU A 173 2.31 9.02 2.13
C LEU A 173 1.57 9.63 0.93
N LEU A 174 0.25 9.72 0.98
CA LEU A 174 -0.53 10.44 -0.04
C LEU A 174 -0.12 11.92 -0.12
N ASP A 175 0.03 12.62 1.02
CA ASP A 175 0.51 14.02 1.04
C ASP A 175 1.89 14.21 0.38
N LEU A 176 2.74 13.19 0.44
CA LEU A 176 4.07 13.24 -0.14
C LEU A 176 4.11 12.95 -1.64
N TYR A 177 3.10 12.25 -2.19
CA TYR A 177 3.14 11.70 -3.54
C TYR A 177 1.97 12.13 -4.46
N GLU A 178 0.94 12.77 -3.94
CA GLU A 178 -0.03 13.53 -4.74
C GLU A 178 0.57 14.90 -5.11
#